data_01b431fa0e35734de7ba8d14981b7b46
#
_entry.id   01b431fa0e35734de7ba8d14981b7b46
#
_cell.length_a   1.000
_cell.length_b   1.000
_cell.length_c   1.000
_cell.angle_alpha   90.00
_cell.angle_beta   90.00
_cell.angle_gamma   90.00
#
_symmetry.space_group_name_H-M   'P 1'
#
loop_
_entity.id
_entity.type
_entity.pdbx_description
1 polymer ?
#
loop_
_entity_poly.entity_id
_entity_poly.type
_entity_poly.pdbx_seq_one_letter_code
_entity_poly.pdbx_strand_id
1 'polypeptide(L)'
;QATVDNLREINLGDEGENKPPFISANLKEEEARQYISFLREYRDIFAWNYSEMPGLYLEIAVHKLAIHPEKRPVKRPQSRTQPELTAQIEAEVDKLIKAGFIREVKYPTCLANIVPVKKKNGQIRICSDFRDLNEACPKDDFPLPITELLVDATSGYETLSFMDGYSGYNQIRMAPKDEEMTAFRTPRGVFCYKVMPLGLKNAGATYQRAMTIIFGDMLHDIIESYVDDLVVKTKEKENHVEDLRKIFER
;
A
#
# COMPACT_ATOMS: atom_id res chain seq x y z
N GLN A 1 -7.37 29.18 -3.77
CA GLN A 1 -7.86 27.90 -4.32
C GLN A 1 -6.63 27.16 -4.83
N ALA A 2 -6.37 25.98 -4.27
CA ALA A 2 -5.36 25.09 -4.83
C ALA A 2 -5.87 24.64 -6.21
N THR A 3 -5.19 25.05 -7.26
CA THR A 3 -5.47 24.57 -8.62
C THR A 3 -4.70 23.27 -8.80
N VAL A 4 -5.44 22.17 -9.03
CA VAL A 4 -4.82 20.91 -9.44
C VAL A 4 -4.36 21.09 -10.90
N ASP A 5 -3.07 20.94 -11.14
CA ASP A 5 -2.50 20.98 -12.49
C ASP A 5 -3.08 19.87 -13.36
N ASN A 6 -3.26 20.16 -14.66
CA ASN A 6 -3.47 19.10 -15.62
C ASN A 6 -2.23 18.20 -15.66
N LEU A 7 -2.44 16.88 -15.65
CA LEU A 7 -1.37 15.91 -15.66
C LEU A 7 -1.07 15.40 -17.07
N ARG A 8 0.20 15.23 -17.37
CA ARG A 8 0.71 14.57 -18.58
C ARG A 8 1.31 13.23 -18.19
N GLU A 9 0.84 12.16 -18.84
CA GLU A 9 1.40 10.82 -18.68
C GLU A 9 2.75 10.75 -19.42
N ILE A 10 3.73 10.13 -18.78
CA ILE A 10 5.02 9.78 -19.37
C ILE A 10 5.24 8.28 -19.22
N ASN A 11 6.11 7.67 -20.01
CA ASN A 11 6.43 6.25 -19.88
C ASN A 11 7.87 6.06 -19.41
N LEU A 12 8.04 5.35 -18.31
CA LEU A 12 9.35 4.92 -17.78
C LEU A 12 9.74 3.51 -18.21
N GLY A 13 8.81 2.75 -18.83
CA GLY A 13 9.07 1.40 -19.36
C GLY A 13 9.92 1.42 -20.62
N ASP A 14 10.52 0.27 -20.93
CA ASP A 14 11.20 0.00 -22.18
C ASP A 14 10.18 -0.20 -23.33
N GLU A 15 10.65 -0.40 -24.59
CA GLU A 15 9.76 -0.61 -25.73
C GLU A 15 8.78 -1.77 -25.49
N GLY A 16 7.48 -1.43 -25.50
CA GLY A 16 6.38 -2.39 -25.28
C GLY A 16 5.89 -2.49 -23.84
N GLU A 17 6.56 -1.88 -22.87
CA GLU A 17 6.08 -1.81 -21.48
C GLU A 17 5.45 -0.44 -21.20
N ASN A 18 4.23 -0.43 -20.68
CA ASN A 18 3.57 0.79 -20.22
C ASN A 18 3.73 0.94 -18.70
N LYS A 19 4.64 1.82 -18.28
CA LYS A 19 4.94 2.14 -16.88
C LYS A 19 4.78 3.64 -16.64
N PRO A 20 3.54 4.13 -16.56
CA PRO A 20 3.22 5.54 -16.58
C PRO A 20 3.22 6.19 -15.18
N PRO A 21 4.17 7.05 -14.83
CA PRO A 21 3.94 8.12 -13.89
C PRO A 21 3.37 9.35 -14.60
N PHE A 22 2.96 10.32 -13.80
CA PHE A 22 2.38 11.57 -14.26
C PHE A 22 3.23 12.76 -13.83
N ILE A 23 3.38 13.73 -14.70
CA ILE A 23 3.99 15.03 -14.40
C ILE A 23 3.01 16.15 -14.75
N SER A 24 3.18 17.34 -14.17
CA SER A 24 2.36 18.50 -14.52
C SER A 24 2.50 18.84 -16.01
N ALA A 25 1.36 19.06 -16.66
CA ALA A 25 1.32 19.53 -18.06
C ALA A 25 1.78 21.01 -18.20
N ASN A 26 1.86 21.74 -17.10
CA ASN A 26 2.25 23.16 -17.06
C ASN A 26 3.78 23.34 -16.99
N LEU A 27 4.56 22.26 -16.87
CA LEU A 27 6.02 22.32 -16.89
C LEU A 27 6.54 22.79 -18.25
N LYS A 28 7.55 23.65 -18.25
CA LYS A 28 8.32 23.97 -19.45
C LYS A 28 9.03 22.71 -19.96
N GLU A 29 9.29 22.62 -21.25
CA GLU A 29 9.91 21.45 -21.87
C GLU A 29 11.28 21.08 -21.26
N GLU A 30 12.04 22.06 -20.80
CA GLU A 30 13.33 21.85 -20.13
C GLU A 30 13.16 21.24 -18.74
N GLU A 31 12.23 21.77 -17.94
CA GLU A 31 11.85 21.25 -16.63
C GLU A 31 11.29 19.82 -16.77
N ALA A 32 10.39 19.61 -17.72
CA ALA A 32 9.81 18.30 -17.98
C ALA A 32 10.90 17.26 -18.33
N ARG A 33 11.88 17.62 -19.17
CA ARG A 33 13.02 16.74 -19.47
C ARG A 33 13.84 16.40 -18.22
N GLN A 34 14.04 17.36 -17.33
CA GLN A 34 14.76 17.15 -16.06
C GLN A 34 14.02 16.14 -15.18
N TYR A 35 12.69 16.31 -14.99
CA TYR A 35 11.89 15.34 -14.22
C TYR A 35 11.86 13.95 -14.87
N ILE A 36 11.70 13.86 -16.19
CA ILE A 36 11.71 12.57 -16.90
C ILE A 36 13.06 11.86 -16.73
N SER A 37 14.17 12.59 -16.84
CA SER A 37 15.52 12.03 -16.64
C SER A 37 15.69 11.53 -15.22
N PHE A 38 15.25 12.31 -14.23
CA PHE A 38 15.30 11.95 -12.82
C PHE A 38 14.43 10.71 -12.53
N LEU A 39 13.18 10.66 -12.98
CA LEU A 39 12.31 9.51 -12.76
C LEU A 39 12.82 8.23 -13.45
N ARG A 40 13.53 8.36 -14.58
CA ARG A 40 14.20 7.22 -15.24
C ARG A 40 15.40 6.70 -14.47
N GLU A 41 16.16 7.57 -13.83
CA GLU A 41 17.27 7.22 -12.96
C GLU A 41 16.81 6.33 -11.79
N TYR A 42 15.63 6.64 -11.23
CA TYR A 42 15.03 5.94 -10.10
C TYR A 42 13.86 5.01 -10.48
N ARG A 43 13.83 4.50 -11.72
CA ARG A 43 12.72 3.66 -12.20
C ARG A 43 12.48 2.40 -11.39
N ASP A 44 13.49 1.90 -10.71
CA ASP A 44 13.49 0.67 -9.91
C ASP A 44 12.77 0.80 -8.57
N ILE A 45 12.52 2.01 -8.08
CA ILE A 45 11.73 2.23 -6.86
C ILE A 45 10.21 2.16 -7.12
N PHE A 46 9.78 2.23 -8.39
CA PHE A 46 8.37 2.16 -8.75
C PHE A 46 7.94 0.72 -9.01
N ALA A 47 6.74 0.36 -8.53
CA ALA A 47 6.13 -0.94 -8.75
C ALA A 47 4.79 -0.79 -9.47
N TRP A 48 4.60 -1.50 -10.56
CA TRP A 48 3.35 -1.59 -11.33
C TRP A 48 2.62 -2.91 -11.13
N ASN A 49 3.32 -3.89 -10.55
CA ASN A 49 2.77 -5.19 -10.18
C ASN A 49 3.37 -5.71 -8.87
N TYR A 50 2.65 -6.65 -8.24
CA TYR A 50 3.04 -7.20 -6.94
C TYR A 50 4.42 -7.86 -6.92
N SER A 51 4.87 -8.42 -8.06
CA SER A 51 6.18 -9.07 -8.16
C SER A 51 7.36 -8.10 -8.15
N GLU A 52 7.12 -6.82 -8.39
CA GLU A 52 8.14 -5.75 -8.37
C GLU A 52 8.33 -5.15 -6.96
N MET A 53 7.55 -5.62 -5.96
CA MET A 53 7.60 -5.10 -4.60
C MET A 53 8.53 -5.95 -3.72
N PRO A 54 9.71 -5.44 -3.31
CA PRO A 54 10.65 -6.20 -2.49
C PRO A 54 10.16 -6.38 -1.04
N GLY A 55 9.28 -5.50 -0.56
CA GLY A 55 8.84 -5.43 0.81
C GLY A 55 9.84 -4.73 1.73
N LEU A 56 9.38 -4.32 2.91
CA LEU A 56 10.21 -3.71 3.93
C LEU A 56 11.03 -4.75 4.69
N TYR A 57 12.21 -4.36 5.16
CA TYR A 57 13.01 -5.17 6.06
C TYR A 57 12.26 -5.42 7.38
N LEU A 58 12.43 -6.61 7.96
CA LEU A 58 11.76 -7.02 9.19
C LEU A 58 12.11 -6.14 10.39
N GLU A 59 13.29 -5.54 10.37
CA GLU A 59 13.77 -4.64 11.41
C GLU A 59 13.02 -3.30 11.40
N ILE A 60 12.49 -2.88 10.24
CA ILE A 60 11.72 -1.64 10.09
C ILE A 60 10.30 -1.86 10.60
N ALA A 61 9.61 -2.89 10.10
CA ALA A 61 8.24 -3.15 10.50
C ALA A 61 7.84 -4.61 10.31
N VAL A 62 7.12 -5.12 11.31
CA VAL A 62 6.41 -6.41 11.29
C VAL A 62 5.05 -6.20 11.91
N HIS A 63 4.01 -6.62 11.22
CA HIS A 63 2.66 -6.56 11.78
C HIS A 63 2.42 -7.75 12.72
N LYS A 64 2.03 -7.44 13.95
CA LYS A 64 1.70 -8.43 15.00
C LYS A 64 0.23 -8.29 15.36
N LEU A 65 -0.44 -9.41 15.52
CA LEU A 65 -1.80 -9.45 16.05
C LEU A 65 -1.74 -9.57 17.57
N ALA A 66 -2.27 -8.56 18.26
CA ALA A 66 -2.38 -8.57 19.71
C ALA A 66 -3.73 -9.21 20.12
N ILE A 67 -3.94 -10.48 19.79
CA ILE A 67 -5.19 -11.18 20.08
C ILE A 67 -5.33 -11.39 21.58
N HIS A 68 -6.48 -10.99 22.15
CA HIS A 68 -6.79 -11.25 23.55
C HIS A 68 -6.84 -12.75 23.84
N PRO A 69 -6.13 -13.26 24.87
CA PRO A 69 -6.03 -14.70 25.14
C PRO A 69 -7.38 -15.39 25.37
N GLU A 70 -8.36 -14.66 25.87
CA GLU A 70 -9.71 -15.18 26.17
C GLU A 70 -10.62 -15.26 24.96
N LYS A 71 -10.25 -14.62 23.84
CA LYS A 71 -11.05 -14.65 22.60
C LYS A 71 -10.86 -15.96 21.87
N ARG A 72 -11.98 -16.63 21.61
CA ARG A 72 -11.98 -17.90 20.87
C ARG A 72 -11.81 -17.64 19.38
N PRO A 73 -11.01 -18.49 18.70
CA PRO A 73 -10.90 -18.46 17.24
C PRO A 73 -12.28 -18.69 16.58
N VAL A 74 -12.55 -17.96 15.50
CA VAL A 74 -13.80 -18.08 14.75
C VAL A 74 -13.53 -18.64 13.36
N LYS A 75 -14.30 -19.67 12.97
CA LYS A 75 -14.34 -20.19 11.60
C LYS A 75 -15.68 -19.86 11.00
N ARG A 76 -15.71 -18.92 10.06
CA ARG A 76 -16.93 -18.57 9.34
C ARG A 76 -17.39 -19.72 8.43
N PRO A 77 -18.70 -20.04 8.38
CA PRO A 77 -19.23 -20.96 7.39
C PRO A 77 -19.00 -20.41 6.00
N GLN A 78 -18.91 -21.29 4.99
CA GLN A 78 -18.66 -20.88 3.62
C GLN A 78 -19.78 -20.00 3.09
N SER A 79 -19.42 -18.82 2.59
CA SER A 79 -20.35 -17.98 1.83
C SER A 79 -20.46 -18.49 0.39
N ARG A 80 -21.64 -18.29 -0.23
CA ARG A 80 -21.82 -18.62 -1.64
C ARG A 80 -21.11 -17.57 -2.48
N THR A 81 -20.24 -18.02 -3.37
CA THR A 81 -19.61 -17.17 -4.39
C THR A 81 -20.47 -17.22 -5.65
N GLN A 82 -20.69 -16.10 -6.29
CA GLN A 82 -21.36 -16.04 -7.59
C GLN A 82 -20.44 -16.73 -8.64
N PRO A 83 -20.94 -17.69 -9.44
CA PRO A 83 -20.13 -18.43 -10.41
C PRO A 83 -19.36 -17.53 -11.38
N GLU A 84 -19.95 -16.41 -11.77
CA GLU A 84 -19.35 -15.42 -12.68
C GLU A 84 -18.08 -14.73 -12.11
N LEU A 85 -17.94 -14.69 -10.79
CA LEU A 85 -16.79 -14.10 -10.11
C LEU A 85 -15.66 -15.10 -9.84
N THR A 86 -15.94 -16.41 -9.96
CA THR A 86 -14.99 -17.45 -9.56
C THR A 86 -13.68 -17.35 -10.35
N ALA A 87 -13.72 -17.23 -11.67
CA ALA A 87 -12.53 -17.12 -12.51
C ALA A 87 -11.68 -15.86 -12.18
N GLN A 88 -12.34 -14.74 -11.89
CA GLN A 88 -11.66 -13.50 -11.52
C GLN A 88 -11.01 -13.60 -10.14
N ILE A 89 -11.68 -14.27 -9.19
CA ILE A 89 -11.14 -14.54 -7.85
C ILE A 89 -9.91 -15.45 -7.96
N GLU A 90 -9.99 -16.52 -8.75
CA GLU A 90 -8.87 -17.43 -8.96
C GLU A 90 -7.67 -16.74 -9.60
N ALA A 91 -7.90 -15.89 -10.59
CA ALA A 91 -6.84 -15.09 -11.22
C ALA A 91 -6.16 -14.12 -10.22
N GLU A 92 -6.92 -13.53 -9.32
CA GLU A 92 -6.35 -12.64 -8.28
C GLU A 92 -5.59 -13.43 -7.21
N VAL A 93 -6.10 -14.61 -6.81
CA VAL A 93 -5.39 -15.54 -5.91
C VAL A 93 -4.05 -15.97 -6.53
N ASP A 94 -4.02 -16.25 -7.83
CA ASP A 94 -2.77 -16.61 -8.53
C ASP A 94 -1.74 -15.47 -8.50
N LYS A 95 -2.17 -14.24 -8.66
CA LYS A 95 -1.27 -13.07 -8.54
C LYS A 95 -0.67 -12.97 -7.14
N LEU A 96 -1.50 -13.13 -6.10
CA LEU A 96 -1.05 -13.07 -4.71
C LEU A 96 -0.08 -14.22 -4.37
N ILE A 97 -0.33 -15.44 -4.89
CA ILE A 97 0.58 -16.59 -4.72
C ILE A 97 1.92 -16.32 -5.42
N LYS A 98 1.88 -15.86 -6.70
CA LYS A 98 3.09 -15.56 -7.47
C LYS A 98 3.94 -14.46 -6.81
N ALA A 99 3.30 -13.48 -6.21
CA ALA A 99 3.98 -12.43 -5.44
C ALA A 99 4.52 -12.91 -4.09
N GLY A 100 4.15 -14.12 -3.66
CA GLY A 100 4.54 -14.65 -2.34
C GLY A 100 3.83 -13.97 -1.17
N PHE A 101 2.70 -13.30 -1.42
CA PHE A 101 1.94 -12.58 -0.40
C PHE A 101 1.05 -13.49 0.43
N ILE A 102 0.64 -14.63 -0.13
CA ILE A 102 -0.15 -15.65 0.54
C ILE A 102 0.49 -17.02 0.38
N ARG A 103 0.15 -17.93 1.29
CA ARG A 103 0.47 -19.36 1.21
C ARG A 103 -0.74 -20.21 1.54
N GLU A 104 -0.77 -21.41 1.03
CA GLU A 104 -1.76 -22.41 1.42
C GLU A 104 -1.59 -22.80 2.89
N VAL A 105 -2.71 -23.00 3.58
CA VAL A 105 -2.74 -23.43 4.97
C VAL A 105 -3.71 -24.57 5.16
N LYS A 106 -3.30 -25.58 5.98
CA LYS A 106 -4.14 -26.70 6.37
C LYS A 106 -4.56 -26.56 7.83
N TYR A 107 -5.84 -26.77 8.10
CA TYR A 107 -6.41 -26.78 9.44
C TYR A 107 -6.23 -25.47 10.24
N PRO A 108 -6.45 -24.27 9.65
CA PRO A 108 -6.31 -23.04 10.39
C PRO A 108 -7.30 -23.00 11.57
N THR A 109 -6.94 -22.32 12.63
CA THR A 109 -7.81 -22.12 13.81
C THR A 109 -8.86 -21.04 13.55
N CYS A 110 -8.50 -19.97 12.82
CA CYS A 110 -9.41 -18.91 12.35
C CYS A 110 -9.65 -19.09 10.85
N LEU A 111 -10.85 -18.70 10.37
CA LEU A 111 -11.14 -18.78 8.94
C LEU A 111 -12.16 -17.72 8.55
N ALA A 112 -11.72 -16.78 7.73
CA ALA A 112 -12.52 -15.71 7.16
C ALA A 112 -13.11 -16.08 5.78
N ASN A 113 -14.16 -15.39 5.37
CA ASN A 113 -14.64 -15.40 4.00
C ASN A 113 -14.02 -14.25 3.22
N ILE A 114 -13.92 -14.42 1.91
CA ILE A 114 -13.55 -13.33 1.01
C ILE A 114 -14.75 -12.47 0.65
N VAL A 115 -14.48 -11.19 0.41
CA VAL A 115 -15.42 -10.22 -0.15
C VAL A 115 -14.78 -9.65 -1.42
N PRO A 116 -15.23 -10.09 -2.61
CA PRO A 116 -14.73 -9.55 -3.86
C PRO A 116 -15.25 -8.13 -4.05
N VAL A 117 -14.34 -7.17 -4.25
CA VAL A 117 -14.66 -5.75 -4.46
C VAL A 117 -14.27 -5.36 -5.88
N LYS A 118 -15.22 -4.86 -6.65
CA LYS A 118 -14.95 -4.34 -8.01
C LYS A 118 -14.27 -2.99 -7.95
N LYS A 119 -13.14 -2.84 -8.62
CA LYS A 119 -12.48 -1.57 -8.87
C LYS A 119 -13.19 -0.80 -10.00
N LYS A 120 -12.94 0.51 -10.12
CA LYS A 120 -13.49 1.36 -11.20
C LYS A 120 -13.15 0.84 -12.60
N ASN A 121 -12.01 0.19 -12.77
CA ASN A 121 -11.56 -0.41 -14.04
C ASN A 121 -12.15 -1.81 -14.32
N GLY A 122 -13.11 -2.28 -13.51
CA GLY A 122 -13.76 -3.60 -13.66
C GLY A 122 -13.00 -4.78 -13.07
N GLN A 123 -11.75 -4.61 -12.66
CA GLN A 123 -10.97 -5.65 -11.98
C GLN A 123 -11.52 -5.92 -10.58
N ILE A 124 -11.30 -7.13 -10.07
CA ILE A 124 -11.66 -7.49 -8.70
C ILE A 124 -10.43 -7.40 -7.80
N ARG A 125 -10.64 -6.86 -6.60
CA ARG A 125 -9.74 -7.01 -5.46
C ARG A 125 -10.38 -7.99 -4.49
N ILE A 126 -9.59 -8.91 -3.95
CA ILE A 126 -10.01 -9.81 -2.88
C ILE A 126 -9.76 -9.11 -1.55
N CYS A 127 -10.82 -8.87 -0.79
CA CYS A 127 -10.73 -8.47 0.60
C CYS A 127 -11.16 -9.64 1.48
N SER A 128 -10.54 -9.81 2.63
CA SER A 128 -10.95 -10.82 3.61
C SER A 128 -11.76 -10.17 4.71
N ASP A 129 -12.82 -10.83 5.16
CA ASP A 129 -13.68 -10.34 6.24
C ASP A 129 -13.02 -10.60 7.60
N PHE A 130 -12.22 -9.66 8.04
CA PHE A 130 -11.50 -9.75 9.31
C PHE A 130 -12.28 -9.18 10.51
N ARG A 131 -13.61 -9.00 10.44
CA ARG A 131 -14.39 -8.43 11.54
C ARG A 131 -14.20 -9.17 12.86
N ASP A 132 -14.26 -10.51 12.86
CA ASP A 132 -14.06 -11.31 14.07
C ASP A 132 -12.63 -11.20 14.60
N LEU A 133 -11.64 -11.22 13.72
CA LEU A 133 -10.23 -11.04 14.07
C LEU A 133 -9.97 -9.64 14.63
N ASN A 134 -10.55 -8.63 14.02
CA ASN A 134 -10.45 -7.24 14.47
C ASN A 134 -11.12 -7.03 15.83
N GLU A 135 -12.24 -7.73 16.11
CA GLU A 135 -12.89 -7.69 17.41
C GLU A 135 -12.05 -8.37 18.51
N ALA A 136 -11.27 -9.37 18.13
CA ALA A 136 -10.37 -10.07 19.04
C ALA A 136 -9.09 -9.29 19.39
N CYS A 137 -8.76 -8.23 18.63
CA CYS A 137 -7.59 -7.39 18.84
C CYS A 137 -7.97 -6.06 19.50
N PRO A 138 -7.19 -5.54 20.48
CA PRO A 138 -7.35 -4.17 20.95
C PRO A 138 -7.06 -3.16 19.83
N LYS A 139 -7.56 -1.95 19.98
CA LYS A 139 -7.17 -0.84 19.12
C LYS A 139 -5.77 -0.38 19.48
N ASP A 140 -4.96 -0.10 18.49
CA ASP A 140 -3.68 0.57 18.67
C ASP A 140 -3.93 2.09 18.79
N ASP A 141 -3.42 2.69 19.86
CA ASP A 141 -3.60 4.13 20.14
C ASP A 141 -2.53 5.00 19.46
N PHE A 142 -1.76 4.44 18.53
CA PHE A 142 -0.80 5.22 17.75
C PHE A 142 -1.51 6.37 17.01
N PRO A 143 -1.04 7.62 17.16
CA PRO A 143 -1.68 8.77 16.53
C PRO A 143 -1.58 8.66 15.01
N LEU A 144 -2.74 8.56 14.36
CA LEU A 144 -2.82 8.68 12.90
C LEU A 144 -2.88 10.15 12.51
N PRO A 145 -2.25 10.55 11.41
CA PRO A 145 -2.33 11.90 10.90
C PRO A 145 -3.78 12.30 10.60
N ILE A 146 -4.08 13.56 10.70
CA ILE A 146 -5.40 14.14 10.40
C ILE A 146 -5.31 14.80 9.02
N THR A 147 -6.25 14.49 8.12
CA THR A 147 -6.22 14.97 6.73
C THR A 147 -6.19 16.50 6.62
N GLU A 148 -6.92 17.19 7.49
CA GLU A 148 -6.94 18.65 7.54
C GLU A 148 -5.55 19.22 7.83
N LEU A 149 -4.81 18.60 8.75
CA LEU A 149 -3.44 19.03 9.06
C LEU A 149 -2.48 18.78 7.90
N LEU A 150 -2.71 17.75 7.09
CA LEU A 150 -1.92 17.49 5.89
C LEU A 150 -2.09 18.62 4.86
N VAL A 151 -3.33 19.08 4.65
CA VAL A 151 -3.63 20.20 3.75
C VAL A 151 -2.96 21.49 4.25
N ASP A 152 -3.06 21.77 5.54
CA ASP A 152 -2.40 22.93 6.14
C ASP A 152 -0.87 22.86 6.04
N ALA A 153 -0.30 21.66 6.26
CA ALA A 153 1.14 21.42 6.19
C ALA A 153 1.73 21.57 4.77
N THR A 154 0.90 21.51 3.73
CA THR A 154 1.31 21.75 2.34
C THR A 154 1.07 23.19 1.88
N SER A 155 0.40 24.01 2.70
CA SER A 155 0.13 25.40 2.36
C SER A 155 1.41 26.24 2.37
N GLY A 156 1.58 27.08 1.34
CA GLY A 156 2.77 27.94 1.19
C GLY A 156 3.99 27.26 0.54
N TYR A 157 3.84 26.03 0.07
CA TYR A 157 4.84 25.36 -0.76
C TYR A 157 4.50 25.54 -2.25
N GLU A 158 5.51 25.78 -3.09
CA GLU A 158 5.32 26.06 -4.51
C GLU A 158 5.10 24.77 -5.33
N THR A 159 5.71 23.68 -4.89
CA THR A 159 5.67 22.42 -5.66
C THR A 159 5.38 21.25 -4.75
N LEU A 160 4.46 20.40 -5.20
CA LEU A 160 4.04 19.18 -4.52
C LEU A 160 4.16 17.99 -5.46
N SER A 161 4.71 16.87 -4.97
CA SER A 161 4.65 15.58 -5.63
C SER A 161 3.90 14.57 -4.78
N PHE A 162 2.90 13.94 -5.38
CA PHE A 162 2.09 12.93 -4.73
C PHE A 162 2.57 11.54 -5.14
N MET A 163 2.80 10.69 -4.17
CA MET A 163 3.19 9.31 -4.36
C MET A 163 2.20 8.40 -3.65
N ASP A 164 1.65 7.43 -4.37
CA ASP A 164 0.83 6.37 -3.80
C ASP A 164 1.73 5.19 -3.45
N GLY A 165 1.70 4.76 -2.20
CA GLY A 165 2.31 3.50 -1.78
C GLY A 165 1.56 2.34 -2.39
N TYR A 166 1.87 1.97 -3.65
CA TYR A 166 1.21 0.88 -4.36
C TYR A 166 1.11 -0.36 -3.48
N SER A 167 -0.12 -0.70 -3.04
CA SER A 167 -0.35 -1.79 -2.08
C SER A 167 0.58 -1.73 -0.85
N GLY A 168 0.85 -0.54 -0.29
CA GLY A 168 1.83 -0.28 0.75
C GLY A 168 1.76 -1.22 1.95
N TYR A 169 0.55 -1.62 2.36
CA TYR A 169 0.37 -2.61 3.41
C TYR A 169 1.02 -3.96 3.10
N ASN A 170 1.02 -4.39 1.84
CA ASN A 170 1.61 -5.66 1.43
C ASN A 170 3.15 -5.64 1.47
N GLN A 171 3.77 -4.50 1.68
CA GLN A 171 5.21 -4.40 1.88
C GLN A 171 5.63 -4.74 3.31
N ILE A 172 4.70 -4.74 4.26
CA ILE A 172 4.96 -5.12 5.66
C ILE A 172 4.65 -6.60 5.84
N ARG A 173 5.58 -7.34 6.43
CA ARG A 173 5.39 -8.77 6.73
C ARG A 173 4.49 -8.96 7.96
N MET A 174 3.70 -10.02 7.94
CA MET A 174 3.05 -10.53 9.15
C MET A 174 4.10 -11.20 10.05
N ALA A 175 3.90 -11.13 11.35
CA ALA A 175 4.67 -11.99 12.26
C ALA A 175 4.35 -13.46 11.94
N PRO A 176 5.36 -14.34 11.78
CA PRO A 176 5.13 -15.73 11.35
C PRO A 176 4.11 -16.50 12.19
N LYS A 177 4.07 -16.24 13.49
CA LYS A 177 3.10 -16.85 14.41
C LYS A 177 1.65 -16.40 14.18
N ASP A 178 1.46 -15.25 13.55
CA ASP A 178 0.16 -14.61 13.35
C ASP A 178 -0.38 -14.82 11.92
N GLU A 179 0.45 -15.31 10.97
CA GLU A 179 0.04 -15.53 9.58
C GLU A 179 -1.24 -16.35 9.49
N GLU A 180 -1.30 -17.53 10.15
CA GLU A 180 -2.45 -18.43 10.04
C GLU A 180 -3.74 -17.89 10.65
N MET A 181 -3.66 -16.87 11.51
CA MET A 181 -4.83 -16.17 12.02
C MET A 181 -5.54 -15.35 10.92
N THR A 182 -4.82 -15.00 9.85
CA THR A 182 -5.37 -14.30 8.69
C THR A 182 -5.95 -15.25 7.64
N ALA A 183 -6.18 -16.52 7.97
CA ALA A 183 -6.63 -17.50 7.00
C ALA A 183 -8.00 -17.15 6.41
N PHE A 184 -8.13 -17.34 5.11
CA PHE A 184 -9.34 -17.07 4.35
C PHE A 184 -9.63 -18.18 3.33
N ARG A 185 -10.90 -18.35 3.02
CA ARG A 185 -11.37 -19.38 2.08
C ARG A 185 -11.64 -18.79 0.71
N THR A 186 -11.17 -19.50 -0.32
CA THR A 186 -11.47 -19.21 -1.73
C THR A 186 -12.06 -20.45 -2.39
N PRO A 187 -12.62 -20.36 -3.62
CA PRO A 187 -13.03 -21.54 -4.38
C PRO A 187 -11.88 -22.54 -4.60
N ARG A 188 -10.64 -22.07 -4.68
CA ARG A 188 -9.45 -22.87 -4.94
C ARG A 188 -8.88 -23.57 -3.70
N GLY A 189 -9.12 -23.04 -2.50
CA GLY A 189 -8.56 -23.57 -1.26
C GLY A 189 -8.54 -22.56 -0.13
N VAL A 190 -7.77 -22.88 0.91
CA VAL A 190 -7.59 -22.04 2.09
C VAL A 190 -6.17 -21.49 2.10
N PHE A 191 -6.05 -20.18 2.23
CA PHE A 191 -4.77 -19.47 2.21
C PHE A 191 -4.67 -18.55 3.44
N CYS A 192 -3.46 -18.19 3.82
CA CYS A 192 -3.21 -17.13 4.81
C CYS A 192 -2.21 -16.12 4.25
N TYR A 193 -2.23 -14.90 4.81
CA TYR A 193 -1.33 -13.84 4.40
C TYR A 193 0.03 -13.96 5.10
N LYS A 194 1.09 -13.82 4.32
CA LYS A 194 2.48 -13.64 4.78
C LYS A 194 2.85 -12.15 4.94
N VAL A 195 2.08 -11.30 4.30
CA VAL A 195 2.18 -9.84 4.33
C VAL A 195 0.94 -9.26 5.00
N MET A 196 1.01 -8.04 5.49
CA MET A 196 -0.10 -7.37 6.14
C MET A 196 -1.22 -7.08 5.14
N PRO A 197 -2.40 -7.74 5.26
CA PRO A 197 -3.50 -7.50 4.33
C PRO A 197 -4.27 -6.24 4.69
N LEU A 198 -4.95 -5.69 3.68
CA LEU A 198 -5.96 -4.66 3.90
C LEU A 198 -7.12 -5.19 4.75
N GLY A 199 -7.62 -4.37 5.65
CA GLY A 199 -8.79 -4.68 6.49
C GLY A 199 -8.47 -5.13 7.92
N LEU A 200 -7.20 -5.29 8.28
CA LEU A 200 -6.80 -5.47 9.68
C LEU A 200 -6.90 -4.14 10.44
N LYS A 201 -7.46 -4.20 11.67
CA LYS A 201 -7.77 -3.03 12.51
C LYS A 201 -6.60 -2.08 12.74
N ASN A 202 -5.41 -2.63 12.94
CA ASN A 202 -4.22 -1.86 13.31
C ASN A 202 -3.20 -1.74 12.16
N ALA A 203 -3.60 -2.09 10.93
CA ALA A 203 -2.72 -2.02 9.77
C ALA A 203 -2.22 -0.59 9.52
N GLY A 204 -3.11 0.40 9.58
CA GLY A 204 -2.75 1.81 9.42
C GLY A 204 -1.74 2.29 10.46
N ALA A 205 -1.90 1.91 11.73
CA ALA A 205 -0.95 2.27 12.79
C ALA A 205 0.43 1.64 12.56
N THR A 206 0.48 0.37 12.14
CA THR A 206 1.75 -0.31 11.81
C THR A 206 2.44 0.36 10.63
N TYR A 207 1.68 0.70 9.58
CA TYR A 207 2.21 1.38 8.40
C TYR A 207 2.75 2.78 8.74
N GLN A 208 1.99 3.56 9.49
CA GLN A 208 2.40 4.90 9.89
C GLN A 208 3.67 4.88 10.76
N ARG A 209 3.82 3.89 11.66
CA ARG A 209 5.09 3.69 12.38
C ARG A 209 6.25 3.40 11.45
N ALA A 210 6.04 2.56 10.43
CA ALA A 210 7.07 2.28 9.44
C ALA A 210 7.49 3.57 8.71
N MET A 211 6.53 4.38 8.27
CA MET A 211 6.81 5.68 7.62
C MET A 211 7.56 6.63 8.55
N THR A 212 7.20 6.66 9.84
CA THR A 212 7.92 7.47 10.84
C THR A 212 9.36 6.98 11.04
N ILE A 213 9.63 5.69 10.97
CA ILE A 213 11.00 5.15 11.07
C ILE A 213 11.80 5.48 9.79
N ILE A 214 11.19 5.33 8.62
CA ILE A 214 11.87 5.56 7.35
C ILE A 214 12.15 7.05 7.13
N PHE A 215 11.19 7.92 7.33
CA PHE A 215 11.25 9.34 6.97
C PHE A 215 11.32 10.28 8.17
N GLY A 216 11.55 9.79 9.40
CA GLY A 216 11.37 10.56 10.64
C GLY A 216 12.13 11.87 10.69
N ASP A 217 13.33 11.92 10.14
CA ASP A 217 14.17 13.13 10.03
C ASP A 217 13.72 14.11 8.93
N MET A 218 12.88 13.68 8.01
CA MET A 218 12.36 14.47 6.89
C MET A 218 10.86 14.78 7.01
N LEU A 219 10.15 14.08 7.93
CA LEU A 219 8.72 14.30 8.16
C LEU A 219 8.47 15.74 8.61
N HIS A 220 7.40 16.34 8.07
CA HIS A 220 6.95 17.71 8.31
C HIS A 220 7.87 18.79 7.73
N ASP A 221 9.07 18.46 7.26
CA ASP A 221 9.96 19.37 6.53
C ASP A 221 9.73 19.28 5.02
N ILE A 222 10.18 18.19 4.39
CA ILE A 222 10.07 17.99 2.93
C ILE A 222 9.07 16.91 2.52
N ILE A 223 8.58 16.09 3.46
CA ILE A 223 7.60 15.03 3.20
C ILE A 223 6.51 14.98 4.26
N GLU A 224 5.29 14.74 3.82
CA GLU A 224 4.16 14.37 4.67
C GLU A 224 3.71 12.96 4.32
N SER A 225 3.31 12.20 5.34
CA SER A 225 2.81 10.84 5.18
C SER A 225 1.42 10.70 5.79
N TYR A 226 0.48 10.24 5.01
CA TYR A 226 -0.87 9.91 5.45
C TYR A 226 -1.24 8.52 4.95
N VAL A 227 -1.02 7.50 5.81
CA VAL A 227 -1.26 6.11 5.46
C VAL A 227 -0.54 5.78 4.14
N ASP A 228 -1.24 5.41 3.07
CA ASP A 228 -0.64 5.03 1.78
C ASP A 228 -0.17 6.24 0.94
N ASP A 229 -0.60 7.45 1.28
CA ASP A 229 -0.28 8.66 0.51
C ASP A 229 0.96 9.37 1.09
N LEU A 230 1.93 9.65 0.24
CA LEU A 230 3.11 10.45 0.54
C LEU A 230 3.08 11.73 -0.29
N VAL A 231 3.35 12.86 0.34
CA VAL A 231 3.42 14.15 -0.34
C VAL A 231 4.79 14.78 -0.09
N VAL A 232 5.59 14.86 -1.14
CA VAL A 232 6.84 15.65 -1.11
C VAL A 232 6.51 17.09 -1.42
N LYS A 233 6.98 18.02 -0.59
CA LYS A 233 6.68 19.45 -0.63
C LYS A 233 7.95 20.26 -0.63
N THR A 234 8.04 21.26 -1.51
CA THR A 234 9.22 22.12 -1.63
C THR A 234 8.82 23.59 -1.70
N LYS A 235 9.51 24.43 -0.93
CA LYS A 235 9.21 25.87 -0.87
C LYS A 235 9.60 26.62 -2.15
N GLU A 236 10.74 26.26 -2.73
CA GLU A 236 11.29 26.87 -3.92
C GLU A 236 11.32 25.81 -5.04
N LYS A 237 10.61 26.04 -6.14
CA LYS A 237 10.41 25.08 -7.21
C LYS A 237 11.73 24.46 -7.74
N GLU A 238 12.79 25.26 -7.78
CA GLU A 238 14.09 24.85 -8.30
C GLU A 238 14.74 23.72 -7.51
N ASN A 239 14.40 23.60 -6.22
CA ASN A 239 14.96 22.61 -5.31
C ASN A 239 14.18 21.28 -5.29
N HIS A 240 13.04 21.20 -6.00
CA HIS A 240 12.11 20.07 -5.86
C HIS A 240 12.71 18.72 -6.30
N VAL A 241 13.48 18.69 -7.38
CA VAL A 241 14.15 17.47 -7.85
C VAL A 241 15.17 16.97 -6.82
N GLU A 242 15.86 17.90 -6.13
CA GLU A 242 16.80 17.54 -5.08
C GLU A 242 16.10 16.98 -3.84
N ASP A 243 14.97 17.56 -3.44
CA ASP A 243 14.17 17.05 -2.33
C ASP A 243 13.58 15.67 -2.67
N LEU A 244 13.08 15.47 -3.90
CA LEU A 244 12.67 14.15 -4.38
C LEU A 244 13.81 13.13 -4.32
N ARG A 245 15.04 13.53 -4.69
CA ARG A 245 16.22 12.66 -4.64
C ARG A 245 16.48 12.17 -3.22
N LYS A 246 16.47 13.06 -2.23
CA LYS A 246 16.63 12.69 -0.81
C LYS A 246 15.61 11.65 -0.35
N ILE A 247 14.35 11.80 -0.82
CA ILE A 247 13.28 10.86 -0.51
C ILE A 247 13.48 9.50 -1.20
N PHE A 248 13.91 9.50 -2.46
CA PHE A 248 14.06 8.27 -3.26
C PHE A 248 15.30 7.45 -2.86
N GLU A 249 16.29 8.07 -2.26
CA GLU A 249 17.49 7.42 -1.72
C GLU A 249 17.27 6.80 -0.32
N ARG A 250 16.09 7.03 0.29
CA ARG A 250 15.76 6.54 1.62
C ARG A 250 15.09 5.16 1.58
#